data_f6f5852ef2d26ae9f938e582b22f378c
#
_entry.id   f6f5852ef2d26ae9f938e582b22f378c
#
_cell.length_a   1.000
_cell.length_b   1.000
_cell.length_c   1.000
_cell.angle_alpha   90.00
_cell.angle_beta   90.00
_cell.angle_gamma   90.00
#
_symmetry.space_group_name_H-M   'P 1'
#
loop_
_entity.id
_entity.type
_entity.pdbx_description
1 polymer ?
#
loop_
_entity_poly.entity_id
_entity_poly.type
_entity_poly.pdbx_seq_one_letter_code
_entity_poly.pdbx_strand_id
1 'polypeptide(L)'
;MKKHFQTTTGGIFNKQKATLKAVDGIDLEIRPGETIGLVGESGCGKTTAGRTILKLYEPTEGKIVFNGEDITGFSPAKMKPLRRQMQMIFQDPYASLNPRQTVGTIIANMFDIQGIKPAGGVENEVRALMERVGLNPEHINRYPHEFSGGQRQRIGVARAIALKPKLIVADEPVSALDVSIQAQVVNLLEDLQNEFKMSYIFVAHDLSVVQHISDRVVVMYLGKVMEEASKVELFAKPRHPYTKALLSAVPVADPKEGRKRERIMLHGDLPSPINPPSGCVFNTRCWKATDKCRTDVPQLIEITPKHKVACHFPEN
;
A
#
# COMPACT_ATOMS: atom_id res chain seq x y z
N MET A 1 5.61 -14.46 -3.04
CA MET A 1 5.55 -13.69 -4.30
C MET A 1 6.80 -12.82 -4.46
N LYS A 2 7.42 -12.80 -5.69
CA LYS A 2 8.54 -11.90 -6.03
C LYS A 2 8.20 -11.04 -7.25
N LYS A 3 8.74 -9.82 -7.29
CA LYS A 3 8.73 -8.96 -8.49
C LYS A 3 10.08 -8.31 -8.65
N HIS A 4 10.78 -8.73 -9.69
CA HIS A 4 12.07 -8.21 -10.10
C HIS A 4 11.93 -7.52 -11.46
N PHE A 5 12.63 -6.40 -11.63
CA PHE A 5 12.69 -5.69 -12.91
C PHE A 5 14.08 -5.80 -13.50
N GLN A 6 14.15 -6.05 -14.80
CA GLN A 6 15.41 -5.94 -15.53
C GLN A 6 15.69 -4.47 -15.82
N THR A 7 16.86 -4.00 -15.45
CA THR A 7 17.32 -2.64 -15.68
C THR A 7 18.74 -2.65 -16.29
N THR A 8 19.18 -1.51 -16.73
CA THR A 8 20.53 -1.35 -17.27
C THR A 8 21.25 -0.33 -16.41
N THR A 9 22.42 -0.71 -15.90
CA THR A 9 23.32 0.16 -15.13
C THR A 9 24.56 0.47 -15.96
N GLY A 10 25.26 1.58 -15.67
CA GLY A 10 26.49 2.02 -16.34
C GLY A 10 26.27 3.20 -17.28
N GLY A 11 27.37 3.76 -17.78
CA GLY A 11 27.38 4.87 -18.72
C GLY A 11 27.02 4.44 -20.14
N ILE A 12 26.98 5.43 -21.06
CA ILE A 12 26.60 5.24 -22.49
C ILE A 12 27.40 4.13 -23.18
N PHE A 13 28.67 3.94 -22.78
CA PHE A 13 29.59 2.97 -23.37
C PHE A 13 29.76 1.66 -22.63
N ASN A 14 29.19 1.53 -21.39
CA ASN A 14 29.33 0.32 -20.59
C ASN A 14 28.00 -0.05 -19.92
N LYS A 15 27.05 -0.47 -20.72
CA LYS A 15 25.73 -0.90 -20.23
C LYS A 15 25.79 -2.33 -19.70
N GLN A 16 25.57 -2.52 -18.41
CA GLN A 16 25.43 -3.82 -17.78
C GLN A 16 23.98 -4.09 -17.40
N LYS A 17 23.49 -5.30 -17.69
CA LYS A 17 22.16 -5.73 -17.22
C LYS A 17 22.22 -5.93 -15.72
N ALA A 18 21.26 -5.35 -15.03
CA ALA A 18 21.10 -5.50 -13.59
C ALA A 18 19.65 -5.88 -13.26
N THR A 19 19.45 -6.57 -12.14
CA THR A 19 18.13 -6.98 -11.67
C THR A 19 17.76 -6.18 -10.44
N LEU A 20 16.73 -5.36 -10.55
CA LEU A 20 16.16 -4.62 -9.43
C LEU A 20 15.16 -5.53 -8.68
N LYS A 21 15.47 -5.91 -7.45
CA LYS A 21 14.65 -6.75 -6.59
C LYS A 21 13.63 -5.92 -5.81
N ALA A 22 12.61 -5.41 -6.50
CA ALA A 22 11.64 -4.51 -5.89
C ALA A 22 10.75 -5.20 -4.83
N VAL A 23 10.39 -6.47 -5.05
CA VAL A 23 9.75 -7.35 -4.08
C VAL A 23 10.50 -8.68 -4.14
N ASP A 24 11.06 -9.13 -3.02
CA ASP A 24 11.99 -10.27 -2.98
C ASP A 24 11.56 -11.32 -1.96
N GLY A 25 10.37 -11.88 -2.17
CA GLY A 25 9.80 -12.93 -1.36
C GLY A 25 8.94 -12.41 -0.21
N ILE A 26 7.73 -11.96 -0.53
CA ILE A 26 6.73 -11.65 0.48
C ILE A 26 5.63 -12.70 0.48
N ASP A 27 5.18 -13.08 1.67
CA ASP A 27 3.98 -13.89 1.90
C ASP A 27 3.00 -13.02 2.67
N LEU A 28 1.84 -12.79 2.07
CA LEU A 28 0.80 -11.92 2.61
C LEU A 28 -0.55 -12.58 2.44
N GLU A 29 -1.29 -12.68 3.51
CA GLU A 29 -2.67 -13.14 3.52
C GLU A 29 -3.55 -11.98 4.01
N ILE A 30 -4.67 -11.73 3.33
CA ILE A 30 -5.67 -10.74 3.74
C ILE A 30 -7.01 -11.41 3.94
N ARG A 31 -7.65 -11.13 5.06
CA ARG A 31 -8.96 -11.66 5.41
C ARG A 31 -10.08 -10.77 4.86
N PRO A 32 -11.26 -11.34 4.58
CA PRO A 32 -12.41 -10.50 4.20
C PRO A 32 -12.70 -9.41 5.25
N GLY A 33 -12.85 -8.17 4.79
CA GLY A 33 -13.12 -7.01 5.64
C GLY A 33 -11.90 -6.50 6.44
N GLU A 34 -10.70 -7.07 6.27
CA GLU A 34 -9.47 -6.66 6.96
C GLU A 34 -8.80 -5.48 6.24
N THR A 35 -8.24 -4.55 7.01
CA THR A 35 -7.28 -3.55 6.51
C THR A 35 -5.87 -3.92 6.95
N ILE A 36 -4.99 -4.17 5.96
CA ILE A 36 -3.56 -4.33 6.18
C ILE A 36 -2.84 -3.03 5.86
N GLY A 37 -2.15 -2.46 6.86
CA GLY A 37 -1.22 -1.37 6.66
C GLY A 37 0.13 -1.88 6.14
N LEU A 38 0.56 -1.45 4.95
CA LEU A 38 1.85 -1.80 4.38
C LEU A 38 2.79 -0.60 4.49
N VAL A 39 3.77 -0.67 5.37
CA VAL A 39 4.63 0.46 5.75
C VAL A 39 6.11 0.19 5.50
N GLY A 40 6.91 1.25 5.46
CA GLY A 40 8.36 1.22 5.29
C GLY A 40 8.87 2.46 4.56
N GLU A 41 10.19 2.62 4.50
CA GLU A 41 10.83 3.76 3.82
C GLU A 41 10.46 3.83 2.32
N SER A 42 10.55 5.04 1.73
CA SER A 42 10.33 5.21 0.30
C SER A 42 11.26 4.31 -0.52
N GLY A 43 10.77 3.71 -1.59
CA GLY A 43 11.54 2.79 -2.43
C GLY A 43 11.70 1.37 -1.88
N CYS A 44 11.14 1.00 -0.71
CA CYS A 44 11.25 -0.36 -0.17
C CYS A 44 10.37 -1.42 -0.87
N GLY A 45 9.55 -1.03 -1.88
CA GLY A 45 8.79 -1.96 -2.71
C GLY A 45 7.27 -2.01 -2.44
N LYS A 46 6.70 -1.19 -1.56
CA LYS A 46 5.26 -1.19 -1.19
C LYS A 46 4.31 -1.05 -2.39
N THR A 47 4.47 0.03 -3.15
CA THR A 47 3.69 0.27 -4.39
C THR A 47 3.82 -0.88 -5.38
N THR A 48 5.05 -1.41 -5.54
CA THR A 48 5.28 -2.55 -6.43
C THR A 48 4.56 -3.80 -5.93
N ALA A 49 4.57 -4.07 -4.62
CA ALA A 49 3.82 -5.17 -4.02
C ALA A 49 2.32 -5.05 -4.30
N GLY A 50 1.72 -3.88 -4.01
CA GLY A 50 0.31 -3.61 -4.27
C GLY A 50 -0.08 -3.78 -5.74
N ARG A 51 0.71 -3.24 -6.67
CA ARG A 51 0.47 -3.38 -8.13
C ARG A 51 0.65 -4.82 -8.61
N THR A 52 1.56 -5.58 -8.01
CA THR A 52 1.75 -6.99 -8.36
C THR A 52 0.60 -7.84 -7.83
N ILE A 53 0.11 -7.60 -6.61
CA ILE A 53 -1.07 -8.26 -6.04
C ILE A 53 -2.31 -8.07 -6.94
N LEU A 54 -2.50 -6.86 -7.47
CA LEU A 54 -3.57 -6.55 -8.42
C LEU A 54 -3.29 -7.05 -9.85
N LYS A 55 -2.19 -7.76 -10.11
CA LYS A 55 -1.81 -8.19 -11.46
C LYS A 55 -1.72 -7.02 -12.47
N LEU A 56 -1.34 -5.82 -12.00
CA LEU A 56 -0.90 -4.72 -12.86
C LEU A 56 0.55 -4.90 -13.30
N TYR A 57 1.34 -5.59 -12.47
CA TYR A 57 2.64 -6.15 -12.82
C TYR A 57 2.58 -7.67 -12.70
N GLU A 58 3.12 -8.37 -13.70
CA GLU A 58 3.26 -9.82 -13.60
C GLU A 58 4.31 -10.17 -12.52
N PRO A 59 4.02 -11.11 -11.61
CA PRO A 59 5.00 -11.60 -10.66
C PRO A 59 6.14 -12.30 -11.39
N THR A 60 7.36 -12.18 -10.88
CA THR A 60 8.51 -12.91 -11.41
C THR A 60 8.52 -14.37 -10.90
N GLU A 61 8.12 -14.55 -9.65
CA GLU A 61 8.00 -15.86 -8.99
C GLU A 61 6.90 -15.83 -7.93
N GLY A 62 6.44 -17.01 -7.53
CA GLY A 62 5.44 -17.20 -6.49
C GLY A 62 4.01 -17.20 -7.04
N LYS A 63 3.03 -17.10 -6.14
CA LYS A 63 1.61 -17.24 -6.45
C LYS A 63 0.81 -16.05 -5.94
N ILE A 64 -0.29 -15.75 -6.64
CA ILE A 64 -1.32 -14.82 -6.21
C ILE A 64 -2.64 -15.58 -6.24
N VAL A 65 -3.25 -15.73 -5.06
CA VAL A 65 -4.54 -16.41 -4.90
C VAL A 65 -5.59 -15.37 -4.52
N PHE A 66 -6.69 -15.32 -5.26
CA PHE A 66 -7.81 -14.43 -4.99
C PHE A 66 -9.12 -15.22 -4.92
N ASN A 67 -9.86 -15.11 -3.81
CA ASN A 67 -11.07 -15.90 -3.53
C ASN A 67 -10.87 -17.43 -3.70
N GLY A 68 -9.70 -17.95 -3.30
CA GLY A 68 -9.37 -19.38 -3.41
C GLY A 68 -8.86 -19.80 -4.80
N GLU A 69 -8.86 -18.92 -5.80
CA GLU A 69 -8.39 -19.23 -7.15
C GLU A 69 -6.98 -18.69 -7.39
N ASP A 70 -6.08 -19.51 -7.93
CA ASP A 70 -4.72 -19.08 -8.34
C ASP A 70 -4.82 -18.30 -9.66
N ILE A 71 -4.66 -16.97 -9.56
CA ILE A 71 -4.74 -16.05 -10.69
C ILE A 71 -3.37 -15.71 -11.30
N THR A 72 -2.31 -16.34 -10.82
CA THR A 72 -0.92 -16.00 -11.21
C THR A 72 -0.71 -16.03 -12.71
N GLY A 73 -1.17 -17.09 -13.37
CA GLY A 73 -1.03 -17.30 -14.82
C GLY A 73 -2.17 -16.73 -15.67
N PHE A 74 -3.10 -15.95 -15.11
CA PHE A 74 -4.24 -15.45 -15.87
C PHE A 74 -3.84 -14.44 -16.93
N SER A 75 -4.34 -14.65 -18.15
CA SER A 75 -4.24 -13.68 -19.23
C SER A 75 -5.07 -12.42 -18.94
N PRO A 76 -4.80 -11.29 -19.63
CA PRO A 76 -5.60 -10.06 -19.48
C PRO A 76 -7.12 -10.28 -19.66
N ALA A 77 -7.51 -11.19 -20.57
CA ALA A 77 -8.92 -11.53 -20.79
C ALA A 77 -9.54 -12.22 -19.57
N LYS A 78 -8.85 -13.19 -18.96
CA LYS A 78 -9.28 -13.85 -17.73
C LYS A 78 -9.28 -12.92 -16.52
N MET A 79 -8.41 -11.92 -16.50
CA MET A 79 -8.36 -10.90 -15.44
C MET A 79 -9.48 -9.87 -15.52
N LYS A 80 -10.10 -9.65 -16.70
CA LYS A 80 -11.13 -8.63 -16.90
C LYS A 80 -12.29 -8.73 -15.88
N PRO A 81 -12.93 -9.88 -15.64
CA PRO A 81 -14.01 -10.00 -14.65
C PRO A 81 -13.51 -9.83 -13.21
N LEU A 82 -12.25 -10.19 -12.91
CA LEU A 82 -11.66 -10.03 -11.56
C LEU A 82 -11.32 -8.58 -11.26
N ARG A 83 -10.99 -7.78 -12.28
CA ARG A 83 -10.68 -6.35 -12.09
C ARG A 83 -11.85 -5.55 -11.49
N ARG A 84 -13.11 -5.99 -11.68
CA ARG A 84 -14.23 -5.36 -10.97
C ARG A 84 -14.20 -5.63 -9.45
N GLN A 85 -13.57 -6.73 -9.02
CA GLN A 85 -13.47 -7.14 -7.62
C GLN A 85 -12.18 -6.65 -6.94
N MET A 86 -11.19 -6.20 -7.73
CA MET A 86 -9.88 -5.75 -7.28
C MET A 86 -9.59 -4.37 -7.86
N GLN A 87 -9.55 -3.34 -7.05
CA GLN A 87 -9.40 -1.95 -7.49
C GLN A 87 -8.20 -1.27 -6.84
N MET A 88 -7.82 -0.13 -7.37
CA MET A 88 -6.70 0.67 -6.86
C MET A 88 -7.10 2.13 -6.68
N ILE A 89 -6.74 2.69 -5.53
CA ILE A 89 -6.70 4.13 -5.30
C ILE A 89 -5.23 4.55 -5.44
N PHE A 90 -4.95 5.49 -6.35
CA PHE A 90 -3.59 5.89 -6.70
C PHE A 90 -3.09 7.03 -5.81
N GLN A 91 -1.78 7.12 -5.65
CA GLN A 91 -1.07 8.10 -4.85
C GLN A 91 -1.30 9.54 -5.34
N ASP A 92 -1.23 9.75 -6.66
CA ASP A 92 -1.41 11.07 -7.26
C ASP A 92 -2.81 11.21 -7.86
N PRO A 93 -3.70 11.98 -7.24
CA PRO A 93 -5.04 12.22 -7.74
C PRO A 93 -5.04 13.02 -9.05
N TYR A 94 -4.00 13.82 -9.34
CA TYR A 94 -3.88 14.55 -10.60
C TYR A 94 -3.53 13.63 -11.78
N ALA A 95 -2.50 12.81 -11.61
CA ALA A 95 -2.06 11.91 -12.67
C ALA A 95 -3.04 10.74 -12.90
N SER A 96 -3.88 10.43 -11.90
CA SER A 96 -4.80 9.30 -11.98
C SER A 96 -6.13 9.59 -12.68
N LEU A 97 -6.48 10.88 -12.85
CA LEU A 97 -7.72 11.32 -13.49
C LEU A 97 -7.43 11.93 -14.86
N ASN A 98 -8.19 11.54 -15.89
CA ASN A 98 -8.05 12.14 -17.21
C ASN A 98 -8.56 13.59 -17.18
N PRO A 99 -7.70 14.62 -17.38
CA PRO A 99 -8.11 16.02 -17.24
C PRO A 99 -9.07 16.50 -18.36
N ARG A 100 -9.22 15.70 -19.42
CA ARG A 100 -10.12 15.99 -20.55
C ARG A 100 -11.50 15.38 -20.42
N GLN A 101 -11.76 14.64 -19.34
CA GLN A 101 -13.05 14.01 -19.05
C GLN A 101 -13.70 14.70 -17.85
N THR A 102 -15.02 14.77 -17.86
CA THR A 102 -15.79 15.22 -16.69
C THR A 102 -15.73 14.18 -15.58
N VAL A 103 -15.98 14.59 -14.34
CA VAL A 103 -16.02 13.66 -13.18
C VAL A 103 -17.06 12.55 -13.41
N GLY A 104 -18.22 12.92 -13.94
CA GLY A 104 -19.25 11.92 -14.30
C GLY A 104 -18.74 10.87 -15.28
N THR A 105 -18.06 11.30 -16.34
CA THR A 105 -17.47 10.38 -17.33
C THR A 105 -16.40 9.48 -16.71
N ILE A 106 -15.52 10.03 -15.86
CA ILE A 106 -14.45 9.26 -15.19
C ILE A 106 -15.02 8.12 -14.35
N ILE A 107 -16.11 8.38 -13.61
CA ILE A 107 -16.76 7.37 -12.76
C ILE A 107 -17.58 6.41 -13.63
N ALA A 108 -18.34 6.93 -14.61
CA ALA A 108 -19.18 6.13 -15.52
C ALA A 108 -18.38 5.10 -16.32
N ASN A 109 -17.16 5.44 -16.75
CA ASN A 109 -16.27 4.54 -17.48
C ASN A 109 -16.04 3.19 -16.77
N MET A 110 -16.15 3.14 -15.45
CA MET A 110 -16.01 1.88 -14.69
C MET A 110 -17.12 0.90 -15.07
N PHE A 111 -18.34 1.38 -15.26
CA PHE A 111 -19.49 0.56 -15.68
C PHE A 111 -19.36 0.15 -17.15
N ASP A 112 -18.98 1.10 -18.02
CA ASP A 112 -18.88 0.86 -19.48
C ASP A 112 -17.80 -0.18 -19.80
N ILE A 113 -16.60 -0.08 -19.20
CA ILE A 113 -15.51 -1.04 -19.41
C ILE A 113 -15.90 -2.45 -19.00
N GLN A 114 -16.74 -2.59 -17.97
CA GLN A 114 -17.21 -3.89 -17.48
C GLN A 114 -18.53 -4.33 -18.12
N GLY A 115 -19.16 -3.50 -18.94
CA GLY A 115 -20.45 -3.78 -19.56
C GLY A 115 -21.61 -3.86 -18.56
N ILE A 116 -21.52 -3.12 -17.45
CA ILE A 116 -22.52 -3.12 -16.37
C ILE A 116 -23.50 -1.99 -16.60
N LYS A 117 -24.80 -2.30 -16.50
CA LYS A 117 -25.88 -1.31 -16.56
C LYS A 117 -26.61 -1.31 -15.22
N PRO A 118 -26.37 -0.30 -14.36
CA PRO A 118 -27.11 -0.14 -13.08
C PRO A 118 -28.61 0.00 -13.34
N ALA A 119 -29.44 -0.58 -12.46
CA ALA A 119 -30.91 -0.58 -12.62
C ALA A 119 -31.52 0.83 -12.68
N GLY A 120 -30.94 1.80 -11.95
CA GLY A 120 -31.36 3.20 -11.97
C GLY A 120 -30.71 4.06 -13.06
N GLY A 121 -29.93 3.46 -13.97
CA GLY A 121 -29.12 4.16 -14.97
C GLY A 121 -27.76 4.59 -14.42
N VAL A 122 -26.79 4.73 -15.33
CA VAL A 122 -25.38 5.04 -14.97
C VAL A 122 -25.28 6.43 -14.32
N GLU A 123 -25.99 7.44 -14.84
CA GLU A 123 -25.91 8.79 -14.31
C GLU A 123 -26.39 8.88 -12.85
N ASN A 124 -27.50 8.24 -12.52
CA ASN A 124 -28.03 8.22 -11.16
C ASN A 124 -27.06 7.50 -10.19
N GLU A 125 -26.46 6.38 -10.62
CA GLU A 125 -25.46 5.68 -9.80
C GLU A 125 -24.20 6.53 -9.59
N VAL A 126 -23.75 7.28 -10.62
CA VAL A 126 -22.62 8.21 -10.50
C VAL A 126 -22.94 9.35 -9.52
N ARG A 127 -24.14 9.94 -9.58
CA ARG A 127 -24.57 10.99 -8.63
C ARG A 127 -24.60 10.43 -7.19
N ALA A 128 -25.13 9.24 -6.99
CA ALA A 128 -25.15 8.57 -5.69
C ALA A 128 -23.73 8.26 -5.17
N LEU A 129 -22.80 7.85 -6.05
CA LEU A 129 -21.40 7.64 -5.69
C LEU A 129 -20.69 8.96 -5.31
N MET A 130 -20.97 10.04 -6.03
CA MET A 130 -20.44 11.37 -5.69
C MET A 130 -20.91 11.82 -4.30
N GLU A 131 -22.21 11.71 -4.02
CA GLU A 131 -22.78 12.06 -2.71
C GLU A 131 -22.15 11.22 -1.60
N ARG A 132 -22.00 9.90 -1.81
CA ARG A 132 -21.41 8.97 -0.85
C ARG A 132 -19.97 9.31 -0.47
N VAL A 133 -19.20 9.88 -1.39
CA VAL A 133 -17.84 10.37 -1.08
C VAL A 133 -17.80 11.85 -0.63
N GLY A 134 -18.97 12.45 -0.39
CA GLY A 134 -19.09 13.84 0.08
C GLY A 134 -18.79 14.89 -1.00
N LEU A 135 -19.05 14.57 -2.27
CA LEU A 135 -19.02 15.52 -3.39
C LEU A 135 -20.46 15.94 -3.77
N ASN A 136 -20.63 17.20 -4.20
CA ASN A 136 -21.92 17.64 -4.71
C ASN A 136 -22.25 16.96 -6.07
N PRO A 137 -23.35 16.20 -6.18
CA PRO A 137 -23.74 15.51 -7.41
C PRO A 137 -23.99 16.42 -8.61
N GLU A 138 -24.35 17.71 -8.37
CA GLU A 138 -24.54 18.71 -9.43
C GLU A 138 -23.22 19.05 -10.16
N HIS A 139 -22.07 18.73 -9.56
CA HIS A 139 -20.76 18.93 -10.18
C HIS A 139 -20.36 17.79 -11.14
N ILE A 140 -21.28 16.90 -11.50
CA ILE A 140 -21.01 15.73 -12.37
C ILE A 140 -20.37 16.10 -13.70
N ASN A 141 -20.71 17.26 -14.27
CA ASN A 141 -20.20 17.77 -15.53
C ASN A 141 -18.91 18.60 -15.42
N ARG A 142 -18.39 18.82 -14.21
CA ARG A 142 -17.13 19.54 -14.00
C ARG A 142 -15.93 18.66 -14.32
N TYR A 143 -14.82 19.33 -14.64
CA TYR A 143 -13.53 18.67 -14.90
C TYR A 143 -12.69 18.56 -13.62
N PRO A 144 -11.75 17.59 -13.54
CA PRO A 144 -10.91 17.42 -12.34
C PRO A 144 -10.16 18.67 -11.89
N HIS A 145 -9.71 19.53 -12.81
CA HIS A 145 -8.98 20.74 -12.47
C HIS A 145 -9.81 21.81 -11.72
N GLU A 146 -11.13 21.69 -11.74
CA GLU A 146 -12.06 22.60 -11.02
C GLU A 146 -12.27 22.17 -9.55
N PHE A 147 -11.63 21.10 -9.11
CA PHE A 147 -11.74 20.55 -7.75
C PHE A 147 -10.45 20.73 -6.96
N SER A 148 -10.55 20.83 -5.63
CA SER A 148 -9.40 20.82 -4.72
C SER A 148 -8.70 19.45 -4.71
N GLY A 149 -7.48 19.37 -4.17
CA GLY A 149 -6.73 18.12 -4.04
C GLY A 149 -7.52 17.03 -3.31
N GLY A 150 -8.11 17.36 -2.16
CA GLY A 150 -8.95 16.43 -1.39
C GLY A 150 -10.21 15.99 -2.15
N GLN A 151 -10.85 16.90 -2.89
CA GLN A 151 -12.01 16.56 -3.73
C GLN A 151 -11.60 15.63 -4.88
N ARG A 152 -10.45 15.85 -5.53
CA ARG A 152 -9.92 14.92 -6.56
C ARG A 152 -9.63 13.54 -5.99
N GLN A 153 -9.10 13.47 -4.78
CA GLN A 153 -8.92 12.18 -4.10
C GLN A 153 -10.24 11.47 -3.89
N ARG A 154 -11.30 12.18 -3.46
CA ARG A 154 -12.66 11.65 -3.32
C ARG A 154 -13.23 11.17 -4.66
N ILE A 155 -12.93 11.84 -5.78
CA ILE A 155 -13.28 11.35 -7.14
C ILE A 155 -12.57 10.02 -7.42
N GLY A 156 -11.28 9.91 -7.09
CA GLY A 156 -10.51 8.68 -7.20
C GLY A 156 -11.09 7.54 -6.35
N VAL A 157 -11.55 7.85 -5.14
CA VAL A 157 -12.26 6.90 -4.25
C VAL A 157 -13.58 6.47 -4.88
N ALA A 158 -14.43 7.41 -5.34
CA ALA A 158 -15.71 7.12 -6.01
C ALA A 158 -15.52 6.18 -7.21
N ARG A 159 -14.52 6.45 -8.05
CA ARG A 159 -14.15 5.58 -9.17
C ARG A 159 -13.78 4.17 -8.70
N ALA A 160 -12.98 4.04 -7.64
CA ALA A 160 -12.53 2.74 -7.15
C ALA A 160 -13.68 1.90 -6.56
N ILE A 161 -14.63 2.53 -5.87
CA ILE A 161 -15.78 1.83 -5.25
C ILE A 161 -16.97 1.59 -6.21
N ALA A 162 -16.96 2.19 -7.42
CA ALA A 162 -18.08 2.16 -8.35
C ALA A 162 -18.59 0.73 -8.66
N LEU A 163 -17.69 -0.24 -8.67
CA LEU A 163 -18.00 -1.64 -8.96
C LEU A 163 -18.16 -2.50 -7.69
N LYS A 164 -18.19 -1.89 -6.50
CA LYS A 164 -18.29 -2.56 -5.20
C LYS A 164 -17.25 -3.68 -5.07
N PRO A 165 -15.94 -3.36 -5.15
CA PRO A 165 -14.87 -4.35 -5.15
C PRO A 165 -14.78 -5.05 -3.79
N LYS A 166 -14.16 -6.25 -3.76
CA LYS A 166 -13.81 -6.98 -2.54
C LYS A 166 -12.49 -6.53 -1.95
N LEU A 167 -11.55 -6.09 -2.81
CA LEU A 167 -10.21 -5.65 -2.41
C LEU A 167 -9.88 -4.31 -3.07
N ILE A 168 -9.41 -3.38 -2.28
CA ILE A 168 -8.81 -2.13 -2.76
C ILE A 168 -7.36 -2.05 -2.25
N VAL A 169 -6.43 -1.81 -3.17
CA VAL A 169 -5.09 -1.36 -2.83
C VAL A 169 -5.08 0.16 -2.86
N ALA A 170 -4.94 0.78 -1.71
CA ALA A 170 -4.83 2.23 -1.55
C ALA A 170 -3.33 2.60 -1.45
N ASP A 171 -2.76 3.08 -2.56
CA ASP A 171 -1.34 3.41 -2.69
C ASP A 171 -1.11 4.86 -2.27
N GLU A 172 -0.68 5.07 -1.04
CA GLU A 172 -0.45 6.38 -0.41
C GLU A 172 -1.61 7.38 -0.63
N PRO A 173 -2.87 7.01 -0.35
CA PRO A 173 -4.05 7.75 -0.80
C PRO A 173 -4.21 9.13 -0.18
N VAL A 174 -3.39 9.49 0.81
CA VAL A 174 -3.48 10.76 1.55
C VAL A 174 -2.17 11.53 1.60
N SER A 175 -1.08 11.02 1.00
CA SER A 175 0.28 11.59 1.14
C SER A 175 0.42 13.01 0.58
N ALA A 176 -0.40 13.37 -0.41
CA ALA A 176 -0.38 14.68 -1.07
C ALA A 176 -1.41 15.68 -0.50
N LEU A 177 -2.04 15.37 0.65
CA LEU A 177 -3.11 16.16 1.24
C LEU A 177 -2.68 16.79 2.57
N ASP A 178 -3.31 17.91 2.93
CA ASP A 178 -3.15 18.51 4.25
C ASP A 178 -3.71 17.61 5.36
N VAL A 179 -3.14 17.68 6.56
CA VAL A 179 -3.45 16.78 7.70
C VAL A 179 -4.95 16.70 8.00
N SER A 180 -5.67 17.84 7.96
CA SER A 180 -7.13 17.85 8.20
C SER A 180 -7.91 17.12 7.11
N ILE A 181 -7.49 17.24 5.87
CA ILE A 181 -8.10 16.53 4.73
C ILE A 181 -7.72 15.06 4.73
N GLN A 182 -6.49 14.71 5.14
CA GLN A 182 -6.08 13.31 5.32
C GLN A 182 -7.05 12.58 6.26
N ALA A 183 -7.33 13.14 7.45
CA ALA A 183 -8.25 12.54 8.42
C ALA A 183 -9.64 12.31 7.82
N GLN A 184 -10.17 13.28 7.06
CA GLN A 184 -11.47 13.14 6.41
C GLN A 184 -11.50 12.02 5.36
N VAL A 185 -10.42 11.86 4.58
CA VAL A 185 -10.34 10.78 3.57
C VAL A 185 -10.17 9.42 4.23
N VAL A 186 -9.41 9.34 5.31
CA VAL A 186 -9.23 8.08 6.09
C VAL A 186 -10.56 7.65 6.70
N ASN A 187 -11.30 8.53 7.37
CA ASN A 187 -12.61 8.23 7.93
C ASN A 187 -13.60 7.80 6.83
N LEU A 188 -13.59 8.49 5.67
CA LEU A 188 -14.40 8.08 4.52
C LEU A 188 -14.08 6.65 4.07
N LEU A 189 -12.79 6.26 4.02
CA LEU A 189 -12.40 4.90 3.63
C LEU A 189 -12.86 3.85 4.66
N GLU A 190 -12.83 4.16 5.97
CA GLU A 190 -13.36 3.31 7.03
C GLU A 190 -14.89 3.15 6.93
N ASP A 191 -15.61 4.25 6.71
CA ASP A 191 -17.07 4.22 6.52
C ASP A 191 -17.46 3.35 5.33
N LEU A 192 -16.77 3.53 4.19
CA LEU A 192 -16.98 2.73 2.98
C LEU A 192 -16.61 1.26 3.19
N GLN A 193 -15.57 0.96 3.96
CA GLN A 193 -15.22 -0.41 4.33
C GLN A 193 -16.33 -1.07 5.12
N ASN A 194 -16.88 -0.36 6.10
CA ASN A 194 -17.96 -0.85 6.94
C ASN A 194 -19.25 -1.07 6.14
N GLU A 195 -19.56 -0.18 5.19
CA GLU A 195 -20.74 -0.28 4.34
C GLU A 195 -20.64 -1.44 3.34
N PHE A 196 -19.52 -1.53 2.61
CA PHE A 196 -19.35 -2.49 1.51
C PHE A 196 -18.65 -3.78 1.91
N LYS A 197 -18.14 -3.88 3.15
CA LYS A 197 -17.36 -5.03 3.66
C LYS A 197 -16.13 -5.34 2.81
N MET A 198 -15.50 -4.31 2.27
CA MET A 198 -14.29 -4.41 1.46
C MET A 198 -13.07 -4.67 2.35
N SER A 199 -12.03 -5.26 1.75
CA SER A 199 -10.70 -5.34 2.37
C SER A 199 -9.78 -4.29 1.77
N TYR A 200 -8.85 -3.77 2.58
CA TYR A 200 -7.83 -2.82 2.12
C TYR A 200 -6.41 -3.34 2.29
N ILE A 201 -5.56 -3.08 1.30
CA ILE A 201 -4.11 -2.99 1.48
C ILE A 201 -3.79 -1.50 1.45
N PHE A 202 -3.54 -0.92 2.61
CA PHE A 202 -3.30 0.50 2.78
C PHE A 202 -1.79 0.76 2.82
N VAL A 203 -1.24 1.24 1.71
CA VAL A 203 0.17 1.61 1.61
C VAL A 203 0.35 3.02 2.14
N ALA A 204 1.22 3.20 3.11
CA ALA A 204 1.56 4.52 3.63
C ALA A 204 3.02 4.58 4.12
N HIS A 205 3.53 5.80 4.21
CA HIS A 205 4.78 6.10 4.91
C HIS A 205 4.52 6.74 6.28
N ASP A 206 3.32 7.28 6.52
CA ASP A 206 2.90 7.84 7.80
C ASP A 206 2.27 6.75 8.68
N LEU A 207 2.98 6.39 9.75
CA LEU A 207 2.56 5.38 10.70
C LEU A 207 1.38 5.82 11.57
N SER A 208 1.14 7.13 11.73
CA SER A 208 -0.01 7.64 12.49
C SER A 208 -1.32 7.31 11.76
N VAL A 209 -1.34 7.51 10.43
CA VAL A 209 -2.48 7.14 9.58
C VAL A 209 -2.72 5.63 9.62
N VAL A 210 -1.63 4.84 9.52
CA VAL A 210 -1.70 3.38 9.55
C VAL A 210 -2.21 2.87 10.90
N GLN A 211 -1.78 3.48 12.00
CA GLN A 211 -2.27 3.16 13.36
C GLN A 211 -3.79 3.35 13.47
N HIS A 212 -4.33 4.33 12.77
CA HIS A 212 -5.76 4.60 12.78
C HIS A 212 -6.55 3.55 12.00
N ILE A 213 -6.26 3.39 10.70
CA ILE A 213 -7.09 2.62 9.77
C ILE A 213 -6.85 1.10 9.77
N SER A 214 -5.65 0.63 10.19
CA SER A 214 -5.27 -0.76 9.99
C SER A 214 -5.69 -1.68 11.13
N ASP A 215 -5.99 -2.94 10.81
CA ASP A 215 -6.15 -4.04 11.78
C ASP A 215 -4.79 -4.69 12.05
N ARG A 216 -4.00 -4.88 11.00
CA ARG A 216 -2.68 -5.50 11.02
C ARG A 216 -1.71 -4.66 10.19
N VAL A 217 -0.45 -4.65 10.61
CA VAL A 217 0.60 -3.87 9.94
C VAL A 217 1.72 -4.80 9.49
N VAL A 218 2.19 -4.59 8.27
CA VAL A 218 3.30 -5.28 7.64
C VAL A 218 4.38 -4.26 7.33
N VAL A 219 5.55 -4.44 7.92
CA VAL A 219 6.70 -3.55 7.76
C VAL A 219 7.64 -4.12 6.71
N MET A 220 7.86 -3.36 5.64
CA MET A 220 8.73 -3.73 4.52
C MET A 220 10.04 -2.96 4.51
N TYR A 221 11.11 -3.67 4.16
CA TYR A 221 12.44 -3.09 3.91
C TYR A 221 13.12 -3.82 2.75
N LEU A 222 13.58 -3.09 1.73
CA LEU A 222 14.27 -3.64 0.54
C LEU A 222 13.56 -4.89 -0.05
N GLY A 223 12.25 -4.77 -0.29
CA GLY A 223 11.45 -5.81 -0.92
C GLY A 223 11.09 -7.00 -0.03
N LYS A 224 11.44 -6.99 1.25
CA LYS A 224 11.18 -8.05 2.22
C LYS A 224 10.29 -7.58 3.37
N VAL A 225 9.55 -8.51 3.97
CA VAL A 225 8.82 -8.27 5.22
C VAL A 225 9.77 -8.44 6.39
N MET A 226 9.88 -7.41 7.22
CA MET A 226 10.72 -7.42 8.43
C MET A 226 9.91 -7.79 9.66
N GLU A 227 8.67 -7.31 9.74
CA GLU A 227 7.76 -7.56 10.86
C GLU A 227 6.31 -7.50 10.41
N GLU A 228 5.46 -8.35 10.98
CA GLU A 228 4.03 -8.41 10.76
C GLU A 228 3.33 -8.69 12.08
N ALA A 229 2.42 -7.81 12.49
CA ALA A 229 1.63 -7.99 13.72
C ALA A 229 0.30 -7.23 13.66
N SER A 230 -0.59 -7.48 14.63
CA SER A 230 -1.73 -6.60 14.87
C SER A 230 -1.24 -5.17 15.14
N LYS A 231 -2.04 -4.15 14.79
CA LYS A 231 -1.64 -2.76 15.08
C LYS A 231 -1.30 -2.55 16.56
N VAL A 232 -2.09 -3.15 17.46
CA VAL A 232 -1.89 -3.01 18.90
C VAL A 232 -0.53 -3.53 19.34
N GLU A 233 -0.18 -4.76 18.91
CA GLU A 233 1.10 -5.38 19.26
C GLU A 233 2.29 -4.65 18.63
N LEU A 234 2.20 -4.29 17.35
CA LEU A 234 3.30 -3.65 16.65
C LEU A 234 3.65 -2.27 17.24
N PHE A 235 2.64 -1.47 17.57
CA PHE A 235 2.86 -0.14 18.16
C PHE A 235 3.25 -0.19 19.63
N ALA A 236 2.77 -1.19 20.39
CA ALA A 236 3.14 -1.35 21.80
C ALA A 236 4.52 -2.00 21.98
N LYS A 237 4.83 -3.02 21.18
CA LYS A 237 6.03 -3.86 21.34
C LYS A 237 6.65 -4.22 19.99
N PRO A 238 7.26 -3.25 19.27
CA PRO A 238 7.97 -3.55 18.04
C PRO A 238 9.16 -4.47 18.32
N ARG A 239 9.26 -5.56 17.55
CA ARG A 239 10.25 -6.61 17.76
C ARG A 239 11.44 -6.51 16.81
N HIS A 240 11.24 -5.94 15.61
CA HIS A 240 12.34 -5.72 14.69
C HIS A 240 13.02 -4.35 14.95
N PRO A 241 14.36 -4.25 15.01
CA PRO A 241 15.05 -2.97 15.21
C PRO A 241 14.63 -1.88 14.22
N TYR A 242 14.40 -2.23 12.95
CA TYR A 242 13.91 -1.29 11.95
C TYR A 242 12.51 -0.73 12.29
N THR A 243 11.58 -1.58 12.72
CA THR A 243 10.24 -1.14 13.16
C THR A 243 10.33 -0.19 14.34
N LYS A 244 11.20 -0.51 15.31
CA LYS A 244 11.45 0.34 16.47
C LYS A 244 11.98 1.71 16.06
N ALA A 245 12.92 1.77 15.11
CA ALA A 245 13.42 3.02 14.56
C ALA A 245 12.33 3.83 13.85
N LEU A 246 11.53 3.19 12.99
CA LEU A 246 10.41 3.85 12.30
C LEU A 246 9.41 4.44 13.31
N LEU A 247 9.00 3.66 14.31
CA LEU A 247 8.06 4.10 15.35
C LEU A 247 8.64 5.21 16.22
N SER A 248 9.95 5.23 16.46
CA SER A 248 10.59 6.30 17.23
C SER A 248 10.53 7.66 16.54
N ALA A 249 10.33 7.68 15.22
CA ALA A 249 10.23 8.90 14.42
C ALA A 249 8.81 9.47 14.35
N VAL A 250 7.79 8.71 14.80
CA VAL A 250 6.39 9.16 14.79
C VAL A 250 6.20 10.26 15.84
N PRO A 251 5.66 11.44 15.47
CA PRO A 251 5.35 12.48 16.42
C PRO A 251 4.33 12.00 17.46
N VAL A 252 4.57 12.31 18.73
CA VAL A 252 3.61 12.05 19.81
C VAL A 252 2.82 13.31 20.08
N ALA A 253 1.49 13.17 20.19
CA ALA A 253 0.59 14.30 20.41
C ALA A 253 0.83 15.00 21.77
N ASP A 254 1.26 14.25 22.80
CA ASP A 254 1.64 14.84 24.09
C ASP A 254 3.09 15.35 24.07
N PRO A 255 3.31 16.68 24.19
CA PRO A 255 4.66 17.27 24.21
C PRO A 255 5.53 16.77 25.38
N LYS A 256 4.92 16.35 26.49
CA LYS A 256 5.66 15.83 27.66
C LYS A 256 6.20 14.42 27.41
N GLU A 257 5.41 13.59 26.76
CA GLU A 257 5.85 12.23 26.35
C GLU A 257 6.80 12.31 25.16
N GLY A 258 6.56 13.21 24.20
CA GLY A 258 7.45 13.43 23.06
C GLY A 258 8.88 13.81 23.45
N ARG A 259 9.05 14.62 24.51
CA ARG A 259 10.40 15.01 25.04
C ARG A 259 11.16 13.87 25.72
N LYS A 260 10.45 12.83 26.17
CA LYS A 260 11.08 11.66 26.84
C LYS A 260 11.47 10.57 25.84
N ARG A 261 10.97 10.64 24.60
CA ARG A 261 11.17 9.60 23.59
C ARG A 261 12.46 9.87 22.81
N GLU A 262 13.45 9.03 22.99
CA GLU A 262 14.67 9.11 22.18
C GLU A 262 14.37 8.65 20.74
N ARG A 263 14.60 9.54 19.78
CA ARG A 263 14.52 9.20 18.37
C ARG A 263 15.73 8.37 17.96
N ILE A 264 15.48 7.18 17.46
CA ILE A 264 16.53 6.31 16.93
C ILE A 264 16.87 6.77 15.51
N MET A 265 18.06 7.35 15.37
CA MET A 265 18.57 7.77 14.06
C MET A 265 19.17 6.58 13.33
N LEU A 266 18.64 6.26 12.16
CA LEU A 266 19.25 5.28 11.28
C LEU A 266 20.41 5.91 10.53
N HIS A 267 21.61 5.35 10.73
CA HIS A 267 22.82 5.81 10.06
C HIS A 267 22.99 5.14 8.68
N GLY A 268 23.54 5.88 7.73
CA GLY A 268 23.80 5.44 6.37
C GLY A 268 22.56 5.52 5.45
N ASP A 269 22.83 5.47 4.14
CA ASP A 269 21.82 5.51 3.11
C ASP A 269 21.07 4.18 2.99
N LEU A 270 19.88 4.24 2.37
CA LEU A 270 19.15 3.03 1.99
C LEU A 270 19.97 2.25 0.96
N PRO A 271 20.34 0.99 1.22
CA PRO A 271 21.10 0.20 0.27
C PRO A 271 20.33 0.01 -1.04
N SER A 272 21.08 -0.17 -2.12
CA SER A 272 20.48 -0.37 -3.45
C SER A 272 19.74 -1.72 -3.53
N PRO A 273 18.48 -1.74 -4.00
CA PRO A 273 17.75 -3.00 -4.24
C PRO A 273 18.30 -3.80 -5.44
N ILE A 274 19.27 -3.25 -6.20
CA ILE A 274 20.00 -3.98 -7.23
C ILE A 274 21.03 -4.91 -6.59
N ASN A 275 21.76 -4.39 -5.58
CA ASN A 275 22.78 -5.12 -4.85
C ASN A 275 22.45 -5.06 -3.34
N PRO A 276 21.43 -5.77 -2.87
CA PRO A 276 21.08 -5.75 -1.46
C PRO A 276 22.19 -6.38 -0.61
N PRO A 277 22.36 -5.95 0.65
CA PRO A 277 23.30 -6.57 1.59
C PRO A 277 23.08 -8.08 1.70
N SER A 278 24.16 -8.84 1.89
CA SER A 278 24.09 -10.27 2.21
C SER A 278 23.50 -10.49 3.60
N GLY A 279 22.90 -11.65 3.83
CA GLY A 279 22.24 -11.97 5.09
C GLY A 279 20.99 -11.15 5.33
N CYS A 280 20.85 -10.56 6.51
CA CYS A 280 19.77 -9.65 6.84
C CYS A 280 19.91 -8.35 6.03
N VAL A 281 18.94 -8.00 5.21
CA VAL A 281 18.98 -6.79 4.37
C VAL A 281 19.08 -5.47 5.15
N PHE A 282 18.79 -5.49 6.46
CA PHE A 282 18.91 -4.35 7.35
C PHE A 282 20.26 -4.28 8.09
N ASN A 283 21.17 -5.26 7.92
CA ASN A 283 22.40 -5.40 8.71
C ASN A 283 23.31 -4.16 8.68
N THR A 284 23.36 -3.42 7.58
CA THR A 284 24.22 -2.23 7.40
C THR A 284 23.76 -1.02 8.20
N ARG A 285 22.49 -0.99 8.64
CA ARG A 285 21.87 0.11 9.39
C ARG A 285 21.40 -0.30 10.79
N CYS A 286 21.59 -1.58 11.14
CA CYS A 286 21.13 -2.15 12.39
C CYS A 286 22.20 -1.99 13.48
N TRP A 287 21.86 -1.33 14.57
CA TRP A 287 22.75 -1.17 15.74
C TRP A 287 23.03 -2.47 16.51
N LYS A 288 22.23 -3.52 16.26
CA LYS A 288 22.39 -4.86 16.86
C LYS A 288 23.04 -5.85 15.88
N ALA A 289 23.53 -5.40 14.73
CA ALA A 289 24.07 -6.31 13.72
C ALA A 289 25.30 -7.06 14.23
N THR A 290 25.28 -8.38 14.07
CA THR A 290 26.39 -9.30 14.34
C THR A 290 26.85 -9.94 13.03
N ASP A 291 27.92 -10.76 13.08
CA ASP A 291 28.40 -11.50 11.89
C ASP A 291 27.32 -12.44 11.34
N LYS A 292 26.52 -13.06 12.20
CA LYS A 292 25.36 -13.86 11.76
C LYS A 292 24.38 -13.08 10.90
N CYS A 293 24.15 -11.78 11.22
CA CYS A 293 23.28 -10.94 10.42
C CYS A 293 23.86 -10.61 9.04
N ARG A 294 25.18 -10.74 8.85
CA ARG A 294 25.86 -10.48 7.57
C ARG A 294 25.92 -11.68 6.68
N THR A 295 25.85 -12.91 7.25
CA THR A 295 25.94 -14.18 6.53
C THR A 295 24.57 -14.80 6.28
N ASP A 296 23.69 -14.78 7.28
CA ASP A 296 22.45 -15.55 7.28
C ASP A 296 21.23 -14.66 7.05
N VAL A 297 20.34 -15.11 6.17
CA VAL A 297 19.05 -14.44 5.93
C VAL A 297 18.06 -14.85 7.03
N PRO A 298 17.57 -13.93 7.86
CA PRO A 298 16.55 -14.24 8.86
C PRO A 298 15.24 -14.62 8.19
N GLN A 299 14.64 -15.71 8.63
CA GLN A 299 13.32 -16.13 8.18
C GLN A 299 12.25 -15.33 8.95
N LEU A 300 11.11 -15.07 8.31
CA LEU A 300 9.94 -14.49 8.96
C LEU A 300 9.27 -15.58 9.81
N ILE A 301 9.51 -15.57 11.11
CA ILE A 301 9.00 -16.56 12.06
C ILE A 301 8.03 -15.94 13.05
N GLU A 302 7.03 -16.68 13.46
CA GLU A 302 6.09 -16.30 14.51
C GLU A 302 6.75 -16.43 15.88
N ILE A 303 6.91 -15.31 16.59
CA ILE A 303 7.56 -15.27 17.92
C ILE A 303 6.54 -15.22 19.06
N THR A 304 5.37 -14.65 18.80
CA THR A 304 4.17 -14.71 19.64
C THR A 304 2.95 -14.86 18.74
N PRO A 305 1.79 -15.31 19.23
CA PRO A 305 0.61 -15.51 18.39
C PRO A 305 0.30 -14.31 17.50
N LYS A 306 0.29 -14.51 16.17
CA LYS A 306 0.03 -13.48 15.15
C LYS A 306 1.08 -12.35 15.09
N HIS A 307 2.28 -12.53 15.66
CA HIS A 307 3.38 -11.60 15.56
C HIS A 307 4.60 -12.27 14.95
N LYS A 308 4.91 -11.95 13.70
CA LYS A 308 6.01 -12.51 12.92
C LYS A 308 7.13 -11.51 12.76
N VAL A 309 8.37 -11.97 12.87
CA VAL A 309 9.57 -11.13 12.77
C VAL A 309 10.67 -11.83 12.00
N ALA A 310 11.32 -11.13 11.09
CA ALA A 310 12.49 -11.58 10.34
C ALA A 310 13.77 -11.00 10.97
N CYS A 311 14.12 -11.45 12.17
CA CYS A 311 15.30 -11.00 12.91
C CYS A 311 15.95 -12.16 13.67
N HIS A 312 17.29 -12.21 13.68
CA HIS A 312 18.04 -13.18 14.49
C HIS A 312 18.01 -12.83 15.99
N PHE A 313 17.85 -11.56 16.31
CA PHE A 313 17.90 -11.01 17.65
C PHE A 313 16.75 -10.01 17.88
N PRO A 314 15.48 -10.47 17.87
CA PRO A 314 14.34 -9.58 18.07
C PRO A 314 14.42 -8.83 19.39
N GLU A 315 13.78 -7.66 19.46
CA GLU A 315 13.62 -6.90 20.71
C GLU A 315 12.70 -7.66 21.68
N ASN A 316 12.87 -7.41 22.99
CA ASN A 316 12.05 -8.05 24.05
C ASN A 316 10.68 -7.35 24.22
#